data_e565443a3ba945a3be55231fe557fdd1
#
_entry.id   e565443a3ba945a3be55231fe557fdd1
#
_cell.length_a   1.000
_cell.length_b   1.000
_cell.length_c   1.000
_cell.angle_alpha   90.00
_cell.angle_beta   90.00
_cell.angle_gamma   90.00
#
_symmetry.space_group_name_H-M   'P 1'
#
loop_
_entity.id
_entity.type
_entity.pdbx_description
1 polymer ?
#
loop_
_entity_poly.entity_id
_entity_poly.type
_entity_poly.pdbx_seq_one_letter_code
_entity_poly.pdbx_strand_id
1 'polypeptide(L)'
;MAKVGFLGCGTIGQSMVEHIKKKETHQITFIQDPFFKCEGELKEKIIVQGLDSFYEGTDLIIEAATADVLKENIELIMKHSNLLVLSVTAFSDDDFTDKVKKLCSKYGRHIYFPHGAILGMDGLFDARSIVNSVIIETVKNPKSLGRKDTERTVVYEGTTREACKLYPRNVNVHATIALSGIGFDKTYSKIVSDPAVTTNTHNICIKGEGISFTLNISSFSTGGVTG
;
A
#
# COMPACT_ATOMS: atom_id res chain seq x y z
N MET A 1 10.38 22.60 6.95
CA MET A 1 9.08 21.92 6.83
C MET A 1 9.05 21.28 5.44
N ALA A 2 8.91 19.95 5.31
CA ALA A 2 8.90 19.31 4.00
C ALA A 2 7.59 19.62 3.25
N LYS A 3 7.68 19.68 1.93
CA LYS A 3 6.56 19.92 1.02
C LYS A 3 6.02 18.59 0.53
N VAL A 4 4.73 18.31 0.77
CA VAL A 4 4.10 17.04 0.51
C VAL A 4 2.92 17.19 -0.44
N GLY A 5 2.91 16.40 -1.51
CA GLY A 5 1.78 16.23 -2.42
C GLY A 5 1.05 14.92 -2.15
N PHE A 6 -0.23 14.86 -2.51
CA PHE A 6 -1.03 13.64 -2.42
C PHE A 6 -1.52 13.20 -3.80
N LEU A 7 -1.32 11.92 -4.11
CA LEU A 7 -1.96 11.23 -5.22
C LEU A 7 -3.01 10.28 -4.65
N GLY A 8 -4.27 10.67 -4.75
CA GLY A 8 -5.40 10.04 -4.09
C GLY A 8 -5.65 10.58 -2.67
N CYS A 9 -6.91 10.83 -2.36
CA CYS A 9 -7.36 11.34 -1.06
C CYS A 9 -8.62 10.61 -0.58
N GLY A 10 -8.60 9.28 -0.65
CA GLY A 10 -9.59 8.41 -0.02
C GLY A 10 -9.45 8.40 1.51
N THR A 11 -9.95 7.35 2.18
CA THR A 11 -9.96 7.26 3.65
C THR A 11 -8.57 7.48 4.27
N ILE A 12 -7.52 6.83 3.75
CA ILE A 12 -6.16 6.96 4.28
C ILE A 12 -5.60 8.35 3.96
N GLY A 13 -5.73 8.80 2.72
CA GLY A 13 -5.23 10.12 2.30
C GLY A 13 -5.85 11.24 3.13
N GLN A 14 -7.16 11.21 3.37
CA GLN A 14 -7.87 12.18 4.22
C GLN A 14 -7.33 12.18 5.65
N SER A 15 -7.17 11.01 6.25
CA SER A 15 -6.61 10.89 7.61
C SER A 15 -5.21 11.48 7.71
N MET A 16 -4.36 11.26 6.69
CA MET A 16 -3.00 11.83 6.66
C MET A 16 -3.02 13.35 6.46
N VAL A 17 -3.87 13.86 5.57
CA VAL A 17 -4.07 15.31 5.35
C VAL A 17 -4.52 16.00 6.64
N GLU A 18 -5.51 15.43 7.33
CA GLU A 18 -6.00 15.95 8.62
C GLU A 18 -4.91 15.95 9.70
N HIS A 19 -4.12 14.87 9.76
CA HIS A 19 -3.00 14.78 10.71
C HIS A 19 -1.95 15.85 10.44
N ILE A 20 -1.55 16.03 9.18
CA ILE A 20 -0.57 17.06 8.78
C ILE A 20 -1.08 18.45 9.16
N LYS A 21 -2.35 18.75 8.87
CA LYS A 21 -2.96 20.03 9.24
C LYS A 21 -2.97 20.26 10.75
N LYS A 22 -3.42 19.25 11.50
CA LYS A 22 -3.53 19.36 12.96
C LYS A 22 -2.17 19.54 13.66
N LYS A 23 -1.14 18.93 13.12
CA LYS A 23 0.22 18.95 13.69
C LYS A 23 1.13 20.00 13.08
N GLU A 24 0.71 20.63 11.99
CA GLU A 24 1.51 21.59 11.23
C GLU A 24 2.92 21.10 10.89
N THR A 25 3.05 19.78 10.64
CA THR A 25 4.36 19.13 10.46
C THR A 25 4.94 19.36 9.08
N HIS A 26 4.09 19.50 8.06
CA HIS A 26 4.47 19.59 6.66
C HIS A 26 3.57 20.58 5.90
N GLN A 27 4.06 21.08 4.77
CA GLN A 27 3.27 21.91 3.87
C GLN A 27 2.64 21.03 2.78
N ILE A 28 1.30 21.02 2.68
CA ILE A 28 0.62 20.35 1.57
C ILE A 28 0.71 21.25 0.34
N THR A 29 1.28 20.72 -0.75
CA THR A 29 1.46 21.43 -2.02
C THR A 29 0.27 21.24 -2.96
N PHE A 30 -0.21 20.01 -3.10
CA PHE A 30 -1.39 19.65 -3.90
C PHE A 30 -2.04 18.37 -3.40
N ILE A 31 -3.30 18.16 -3.81
CA ILE A 31 -4.05 16.91 -3.64
C ILE A 31 -4.65 16.56 -5.00
N GLN A 32 -4.13 15.54 -5.65
CA GLN A 32 -4.65 15.04 -6.92
C GLN A 32 -5.68 13.94 -6.66
N ASP A 33 -6.95 14.32 -6.71
CA ASP A 33 -8.06 13.37 -6.57
C ASP A 33 -9.33 13.98 -7.20
N PRO A 34 -9.95 13.33 -8.20
CA PRO A 34 -11.12 13.86 -8.90
C PRO A 34 -12.40 13.87 -8.05
N PHE A 35 -12.42 13.12 -6.95
CA PHE A 35 -13.61 12.97 -6.11
C PHE A 35 -13.50 13.69 -4.76
N PHE A 36 -12.27 14.01 -4.34
CA PHE A 36 -12.06 14.70 -3.07
C PHE A 36 -12.56 16.14 -3.13
N LYS A 37 -13.27 16.55 -2.10
CA LYS A 37 -13.78 17.92 -1.94
C LYS A 37 -13.48 18.38 -0.52
N CYS A 38 -13.02 19.59 -0.38
CA CYS A 38 -12.86 20.26 0.91
C CYS A 38 -13.14 21.74 0.79
N GLU A 39 -13.26 22.40 1.93
CA GLU A 39 -13.39 23.87 2.04
C GLU A 39 -12.10 24.48 2.62
N GLY A 40 -11.98 25.80 2.54
CA GLY A 40 -10.85 26.54 3.05
C GLY A 40 -9.62 26.49 2.16
N GLU A 41 -8.45 26.71 2.73
CA GLU A 41 -7.17 26.86 2.01
C GLU A 41 -6.76 25.68 1.14
N LEU A 42 -7.19 24.47 1.47
CA LEU A 42 -6.87 23.28 0.68
C LEU A 42 -7.68 23.19 -0.61
N LYS A 43 -8.79 23.91 -0.75
CA LYS A 43 -9.63 23.86 -1.95
C LYS A 43 -8.84 24.21 -3.21
N GLU A 44 -7.98 25.23 -3.13
CA GLU A 44 -7.16 25.70 -4.25
C GLU A 44 -6.00 24.74 -4.59
N LYS A 45 -5.69 23.80 -3.70
CA LYS A 45 -4.65 22.77 -3.88
C LYS A 45 -5.17 21.49 -4.50
N ILE A 46 -6.49 21.37 -4.70
CA ILE A 46 -7.08 20.18 -5.32
C ILE A 46 -6.93 20.27 -6.83
N ILE A 47 -6.37 19.21 -7.42
CA ILE A 47 -6.21 19.07 -8.86
C ILE A 47 -6.84 17.76 -9.34
N VAL A 48 -7.34 17.76 -10.57
CA VAL A 48 -7.92 16.56 -11.19
C VAL A 48 -6.86 15.78 -11.95
N GLN A 49 -5.95 16.48 -12.60
CA GLN A 49 -4.86 15.89 -13.39
C GLN A 49 -3.53 16.49 -12.97
N GLY A 50 -2.52 15.62 -12.82
CA GLY A 50 -1.15 16.05 -12.52
C GLY A 50 -0.48 16.70 -13.72
N LEU A 51 0.14 17.86 -13.49
CA LEU A 51 1.01 18.56 -14.43
C LEU A 51 2.37 18.78 -13.78
N ASP A 52 3.44 18.92 -14.55
CA ASP A 52 4.80 19.18 -14.04
C ASP A 52 4.82 20.30 -13.00
N SER A 53 4.10 21.40 -13.25
CA SER A 53 4.06 22.57 -12.36
C SER A 53 3.50 22.30 -10.96
N PHE A 54 2.66 21.29 -10.78
CA PHE A 54 2.14 20.91 -9.46
C PHE A 54 3.12 20.04 -8.68
N TYR A 55 3.92 19.24 -9.39
CA TYR A 55 4.88 18.33 -8.79
C TYR A 55 6.22 19.03 -8.49
N GLU A 56 6.53 20.07 -9.25
CA GLU A 56 7.77 20.84 -9.09
C GLU A 56 7.84 21.48 -7.69
N GLY A 57 8.99 21.30 -7.04
CA GLY A 57 9.21 21.80 -5.68
C GLY A 57 8.49 21.04 -4.57
N THR A 58 7.90 19.88 -4.86
CA THR A 58 7.38 18.94 -3.88
C THR A 58 8.47 17.95 -3.47
N ASP A 59 8.72 17.78 -2.17
CA ASP A 59 9.79 16.92 -1.67
C ASP A 59 9.36 15.44 -1.67
N LEU A 60 8.11 15.18 -1.32
CA LEU A 60 7.55 13.85 -1.19
C LEU A 60 6.11 13.81 -1.71
N ILE A 61 5.80 12.82 -2.52
CA ILE A 61 4.43 12.49 -2.88
C ILE A 61 4.00 11.25 -2.11
N ILE A 62 2.83 11.32 -1.49
CA ILE A 62 2.16 10.21 -0.83
C ILE A 62 1.12 9.67 -1.80
N GLU A 63 1.32 8.44 -2.28
CA GLU A 63 0.35 7.76 -3.11
C GLU A 63 -0.60 6.95 -2.22
N ALA A 64 -1.87 7.31 -2.24
CA ALA A 64 -2.98 6.69 -1.51
C ALA A 64 -4.20 6.48 -2.44
N ALA A 65 -3.95 6.20 -3.72
CA ALA A 65 -4.94 5.99 -4.77
C ALA A 65 -5.13 4.50 -5.09
N THR A 66 -4.68 4.08 -6.27
CA THR A 66 -4.71 2.68 -6.73
C THR A 66 -3.45 2.35 -7.51
N ALA A 67 -3.17 1.05 -7.68
CA ALA A 67 -2.02 0.58 -8.46
C ALA A 67 -2.00 1.15 -9.88
N ASP A 68 -3.15 1.26 -10.54
CA ASP A 68 -3.25 1.79 -11.91
C ASP A 68 -2.92 3.29 -11.94
N VAL A 69 -3.50 4.07 -11.03
CA VAL A 69 -3.21 5.51 -10.89
C VAL A 69 -1.73 5.74 -10.58
N LEU A 70 -1.12 4.91 -9.73
CA LEU A 70 0.32 4.96 -9.49
C LEU A 70 1.12 4.72 -10.78
N LYS A 71 0.78 3.66 -11.53
CA LYS A 71 1.48 3.31 -12.78
C LYS A 71 1.40 4.41 -13.84
N GLU A 72 0.24 5.06 -13.95
CA GLU A 72 0.02 6.18 -14.88
C GLU A 72 0.86 7.42 -14.54
N ASN A 73 1.08 7.69 -13.25
CA ASN A 73 1.75 8.90 -12.78
C ASN A 73 3.22 8.71 -12.41
N ILE A 74 3.76 7.48 -12.45
CA ILE A 74 5.08 7.17 -11.90
C ILE A 74 6.22 7.98 -12.51
N GLU A 75 6.19 8.24 -13.81
CA GLU A 75 7.26 9.00 -14.48
C GLU A 75 7.27 10.46 -14.04
N LEU A 76 6.09 11.07 -13.95
CA LEU A 76 5.93 12.44 -13.49
C LEU A 76 6.36 12.59 -12.03
N ILE A 77 5.95 11.64 -11.18
CA ILE A 77 6.34 11.60 -9.77
C ILE A 77 7.87 11.54 -9.65
N MET A 78 8.48 10.53 -10.26
CA MET A 78 9.91 10.28 -10.10
C MET A 78 10.80 11.36 -10.72
N LYS A 79 10.30 12.12 -11.70
CA LYS A 79 10.98 13.27 -12.25
C LYS A 79 11.18 14.38 -11.20
N HIS A 80 10.20 14.60 -10.33
CA HIS A 80 10.16 15.75 -9.45
C HIS A 80 10.37 15.44 -7.96
N SER A 81 9.93 14.27 -7.46
CA SER A 81 9.76 14.02 -6.03
C SER A 81 10.19 12.62 -5.62
N ASN A 82 10.45 12.43 -4.33
CA ASN A 82 10.43 11.12 -3.73
C ASN A 82 8.97 10.63 -3.58
N LEU A 83 8.79 9.34 -3.38
CA LEU A 83 7.47 8.71 -3.35
C LEU A 83 7.30 7.81 -2.13
N LEU A 84 6.19 7.95 -1.41
CA LEU A 84 5.70 6.99 -0.43
C LEU A 84 4.51 6.26 -1.04
N VAL A 85 4.57 4.93 -1.11
CA VAL A 85 3.60 4.08 -1.80
C VAL A 85 2.74 3.29 -0.83
N LEU A 86 1.41 3.39 -0.97
CA LEU A 86 0.47 2.50 -0.28
C LEU A 86 -0.08 1.41 -1.21
N SER A 87 -0.12 1.63 -2.53
CA SER A 87 -0.56 0.65 -3.52
C SER A 87 0.56 -0.32 -3.93
N VAL A 88 1.08 -1.06 -2.95
CA VAL A 88 2.25 -1.95 -3.12
C VAL A 88 1.98 -3.08 -4.12
N THR A 89 0.72 -3.44 -4.36
CA THR A 89 0.32 -4.43 -5.37
C THR A 89 0.79 -4.08 -6.78
N ALA A 90 1.05 -2.81 -7.10
CA ALA A 90 1.62 -2.39 -8.38
C ALA A 90 2.97 -3.07 -8.67
N PHE A 91 3.76 -3.36 -7.63
CA PHE A 91 5.10 -3.95 -7.73
C PHE A 91 5.10 -5.48 -7.92
N SER A 92 3.92 -6.09 -7.99
CA SER A 92 3.80 -7.48 -8.46
C SER A 92 4.01 -7.63 -9.97
N ASP A 93 4.04 -6.53 -10.70
CA ASP A 93 4.39 -6.40 -12.10
C ASP A 93 5.90 -6.12 -12.22
N ASP A 94 6.65 -7.07 -12.79
CA ASP A 94 8.11 -6.99 -12.88
C ASP A 94 8.54 -5.88 -13.85
N ASP A 95 7.83 -5.69 -14.97
CA ASP A 95 8.14 -4.64 -15.93
C ASP A 95 7.96 -3.25 -15.29
N PHE A 96 6.89 -3.07 -14.53
CA PHE A 96 6.68 -1.85 -13.76
C PHE A 96 7.78 -1.65 -12.70
N THR A 97 8.14 -2.69 -11.97
CA THR A 97 9.21 -2.65 -10.96
C THR A 97 10.55 -2.25 -11.58
N ASP A 98 10.90 -2.81 -12.72
CA ASP A 98 12.15 -2.48 -13.42
C ASP A 98 12.12 -1.07 -14.03
N LYS A 99 10.97 -0.62 -14.55
CA LYS A 99 10.77 0.78 -14.95
C LYS A 99 11.03 1.72 -13.78
N VAL A 100 10.46 1.42 -12.62
CA VAL A 100 10.62 2.23 -11.41
C VAL A 100 12.08 2.32 -10.95
N LYS A 101 12.81 1.21 -10.92
CA LYS A 101 14.25 1.18 -10.60
C LYS A 101 15.06 2.09 -11.53
N LYS A 102 14.78 2.03 -12.85
CA LYS A 102 15.43 2.89 -13.84
C LYS A 102 15.13 4.38 -13.58
N LEU A 103 13.89 4.71 -13.24
CA LEU A 103 13.50 6.10 -12.91
C LEU A 103 14.15 6.58 -11.61
N CYS A 104 14.22 5.75 -10.58
CA CYS A 104 14.96 6.06 -9.35
C CYS A 104 16.42 6.42 -9.65
N SER A 105 17.10 5.58 -10.42
CA SER A 105 18.50 5.81 -10.80
C SER A 105 18.66 7.05 -11.68
N LYS A 106 17.75 7.25 -12.65
CA LYS A 106 17.80 8.38 -13.58
C LYS A 106 17.67 9.73 -12.90
N TYR A 107 16.76 9.83 -11.92
CA TYR A 107 16.41 11.10 -11.27
C TYR A 107 16.97 11.24 -9.85
N GLY A 108 17.69 10.24 -9.33
CA GLY A 108 18.22 10.25 -7.96
C GLY A 108 17.12 10.30 -6.90
N ARG A 109 15.99 9.63 -7.15
CA ARG A 109 14.82 9.63 -6.26
C ARG A 109 14.68 8.33 -5.51
N HIS A 110 13.98 8.40 -4.37
CA HIS A 110 13.74 7.28 -3.48
C HIS A 110 12.25 6.95 -3.40
N ILE A 111 11.97 5.65 -3.21
CA ILE A 111 10.64 5.15 -2.92
C ILE A 111 10.64 4.57 -1.53
N TYR A 112 9.63 4.94 -0.75
CA TYR A 112 9.39 4.47 0.61
C TYR A 112 8.17 3.57 0.65
N PHE A 113 8.33 2.39 1.22
CA PHE A 113 7.25 1.43 1.45
C PHE A 113 6.96 1.40 2.95
N PRO A 114 5.86 1.99 3.42
CA PRO A 114 5.50 1.91 4.83
C PRO A 114 5.10 0.49 5.19
N HIS A 115 5.36 0.08 6.42
CA HIS A 115 4.99 -1.25 6.90
C HIS A 115 3.46 -1.46 6.93
N GLY A 116 2.68 -0.37 6.93
CA GLY A 116 1.21 -0.41 6.95
C GLY A 116 0.70 -1.11 8.21
N ALA A 117 -0.15 -2.10 8.01
CA ALA A 117 -0.72 -2.88 9.10
C ALA A 117 0.22 -3.97 9.66
N ILE A 118 1.47 -4.08 9.16
CA ILE A 118 2.38 -5.16 9.53
C ILE A 118 3.45 -4.67 10.48
N LEU A 119 3.58 -5.35 11.63
CA LEU A 119 4.71 -5.23 12.54
C LEU A 119 5.77 -6.29 12.19
N GLY A 120 7.04 -6.03 12.48
CA GLY A 120 8.13 -7.00 12.28
C GLY A 120 8.60 -7.17 10.84
N MET A 121 8.29 -6.22 9.95
CA MET A 121 8.75 -6.22 8.56
C MET A 121 10.27 -6.10 8.44
N ASP A 122 10.90 -5.37 9.35
CA ASP A 122 12.34 -5.24 9.49
C ASP A 122 13.00 -6.60 9.74
N GLY A 123 12.46 -7.41 10.67
CA GLY A 123 12.94 -8.76 10.93
C GLY A 123 12.82 -9.69 9.71
N LEU A 124 11.73 -9.60 8.95
CA LEU A 124 11.57 -10.36 7.71
C LEU A 124 12.61 -9.93 6.65
N PHE A 125 12.79 -8.62 6.50
CA PHE A 125 13.74 -8.07 5.53
C PHE A 125 15.18 -8.49 5.84
N ASP A 126 15.58 -8.44 7.11
CA ASP A 126 16.93 -8.84 7.55
C ASP A 126 17.17 -10.34 7.38
N ALA A 127 16.15 -11.15 7.69
CA ALA A 127 16.22 -12.60 7.59
C ALA A 127 15.98 -13.16 6.17
N ARG A 128 15.65 -12.33 5.17
CA ARG A 128 15.17 -12.80 3.85
C ARG A 128 16.10 -13.76 3.12
N SER A 129 17.40 -13.68 3.37
CA SER A 129 18.40 -14.57 2.73
C SER A 129 18.34 -16.01 3.22
N ILE A 130 17.81 -16.26 4.43
CA ILE A 130 17.66 -17.58 5.05
C ILE A 130 16.21 -18.05 5.09
N VAL A 131 15.25 -17.17 4.75
CA VAL A 131 13.83 -17.51 4.68
C VAL A 131 13.54 -18.33 3.42
N ASN A 132 12.82 -19.44 3.57
CA ASN A 132 12.46 -20.34 2.48
C ASN A 132 10.93 -20.51 2.31
N SER A 133 10.13 -20.06 3.28
CA SER A 133 8.68 -20.14 3.23
C SER A 133 8.04 -18.93 3.91
N VAL A 134 7.11 -18.29 3.21
CA VAL A 134 6.27 -17.22 3.74
C VAL A 134 4.83 -17.48 3.33
N ILE A 135 3.94 -17.60 4.31
CA ILE A 135 2.52 -17.78 4.11
C ILE A 135 1.80 -16.64 4.83
N ILE A 136 0.94 -15.94 4.11
CA ILE A 136 0.06 -14.94 4.70
C ILE A 136 -1.40 -15.28 4.44
N GLU A 137 -2.17 -15.44 5.52
CA GLU A 137 -3.62 -15.56 5.49
C GLU A 137 -4.25 -14.25 5.96
N THR A 138 -5.18 -13.72 5.18
CA THR A 138 -6.02 -12.59 5.61
C THR A 138 -7.46 -13.03 5.74
N VAL A 139 -8.04 -12.83 6.93
CA VAL A 139 -9.46 -13.08 7.22
C VAL A 139 -10.19 -11.75 7.30
N LYS A 140 -11.26 -11.60 6.50
CA LYS A 140 -12.07 -10.38 6.43
C LYS A 140 -13.55 -10.68 6.46
N ASN A 141 -14.34 -9.72 6.92
CA ASN A 141 -15.78 -9.78 6.78
C ASN A 141 -16.16 -9.76 5.28
N PRO A 142 -17.17 -10.54 4.84
CA PRO A 142 -17.62 -10.58 3.45
C PRO A 142 -17.86 -9.21 2.82
N LYS A 143 -18.43 -8.26 3.57
CA LYS A 143 -18.69 -6.89 3.09
C LYS A 143 -17.42 -6.16 2.65
N SER A 144 -16.31 -6.37 3.35
CA SER A 144 -15.01 -5.77 3.00
C SER A 144 -14.41 -6.33 1.71
N LEU A 145 -14.90 -7.49 1.27
CA LEU A 145 -14.51 -8.15 0.01
C LEU A 145 -15.57 -7.98 -1.09
N GLY A 146 -16.63 -7.20 -0.84
CA GLY A 146 -17.76 -7.06 -1.76
C GLY A 146 -18.57 -8.33 -1.94
N ARG A 147 -18.57 -9.25 -0.92
CA ARG A 147 -19.20 -10.57 -0.94
C ARG A 147 -20.39 -10.66 0.02
N LYS A 148 -21.14 -11.74 -0.11
CA LYS A 148 -22.33 -12.04 0.72
C LYS A 148 -22.25 -13.44 1.33
N ASP A 149 -21.05 -13.94 1.58
CA ASP A 149 -20.87 -15.27 2.16
C ASP A 149 -21.53 -15.36 3.52
N THR A 150 -22.23 -16.45 3.77
CA THR A 150 -22.94 -16.73 5.03
C THR A 150 -22.15 -17.67 5.93
N GLU A 151 -21.07 -18.27 5.42
CA GLU A 151 -20.14 -19.14 6.12
C GLU A 151 -18.69 -18.79 5.78
N ARG A 152 -17.75 -19.30 6.58
CA ARG A 152 -16.32 -19.12 6.34
C ARG A 152 -15.90 -19.76 5.02
N THR A 153 -15.45 -18.95 4.08
CA THR A 153 -15.16 -19.34 2.70
C THR A 153 -13.74 -18.93 2.31
N VAL A 154 -12.96 -19.86 1.76
CA VAL A 154 -11.67 -19.52 1.13
C VAL A 154 -11.97 -18.88 -0.22
N VAL A 155 -11.61 -17.61 -0.35
CA VAL A 155 -11.83 -16.78 -1.56
C VAL A 155 -10.70 -16.94 -2.56
N TYR A 156 -9.48 -17.07 -2.05
CA TYR A 156 -8.28 -17.25 -2.84
C TYR A 156 -7.22 -18.02 -2.05
N GLU A 157 -6.46 -18.84 -2.75
CA GLU A 157 -5.30 -19.54 -2.22
C GLU A 157 -4.30 -19.77 -3.36
N GLY A 158 -3.05 -19.27 -3.24
CA GLY A 158 -2.04 -19.36 -4.28
C GLY A 158 -0.90 -18.38 -4.11
N THR A 159 -0.19 -18.04 -5.19
CA THR A 159 0.92 -17.08 -5.14
C THR A 159 0.44 -15.66 -4.84
N THR A 160 1.28 -14.87 -4.18
CA THR A 160 0.96 -13.45 -3.94
C THR A 160 0.87 -12.66 -5.24
N ARG A 161 1.63 -13.03 -6.27
CA ARG A 161 1.55 -12.38 -7.59
C ARG A 161 0.14 -12.49 -8.18
N GLU A 162 -0.43 -13.67 -8.17
CA GLU A 162 -1.78 -13.88 -8.68
C GLU A 162 -2.84 -13.20 -7.79
N ALA A 163 -2.67 -13.25 -6.47
CA ALA A 163 -3.53 -12.51 -5.55
C ALA A 163 -3.55 -11.00 -5.86
N CYS A 164 -2.41 -10.40 -6.19
CA CYS A 164 -2.31 -8.99 -6.56
C CYS A 164 -3.08 -8.66 -7.84
N LYS A 165 -3.11 -9.56 -8.82
CA LYS A 165 -3.88 -9.38 -10.06
C LYS A 165 -5.39 -9.46 -9.81
N LEU A 166 -5.82 -10.44 -9.02
CA LEU A 166 -7.24 -10.70 -8.79
C LEU A 166 -7.87 -9.75 -7.75
N TYR A 167 -7.11 -9.33 -6.76
CA TYR A 167 -7.60 -8.55 -5.61
C TYR A 167 -6.72 -7.33 -5.28
N PRO A 168 -6.39 -6.45 -6.25
CA PRO A 168 -5.38 -5.39 -6.09
C PRO A 168 -5.67 -4.42 -4.94
N ARG A 169 -6.94 -4.22 -4.58
CA ARG A 169 -7.34 -3.34 -3.48
C ARG A 169 -7.34 -4.00 -2.11
N ASN A 170 -7.25 -5.33 -2.04
CA ASN A 170 -7.44 -6.09 -0.80
C ASN A 170 -6.16 -6.72 -0.25
N VAL A 171 -5.09 -6.75 -1.04
CA VAL A 171 -3.86 -7.52 -0.74
C VAL A 171 -2.58 -6.69 -0.70
N ASN A 172 -2.68 -5.39 -0.43
CA ASN A 172 -1.47 -4.55 -0.24
C ASN A 172 -0.57 -5.09 0.88
N VAL A 173 -1.16 -5.61 1.96
CA VAL A 173 -0.42 -6.27 3.05
C VAL A 173 0.36 -7.48 2.53
N HIS A 174 -0.27 -8.34 1.70
CA HIS A 174 0.39 -9.49 1.08
C HIS A 174 1.54 -9.04 0.16
N ALA A 175 1.28 -8.03 -0.66
CA ALA A 175 2.30 -7.44 -1.54
C ALA A 175 3.48 -6.89 -0.75
N THR A 176 3.23 -6.22 0.38
CA THR A 176 4.28 -5.68 1.25
C THR A 176 5.15 -6.79 1.84
N ILE A 177 4.54 -7.86 2.33
CA ILE A 177 5.24 -9.06 2.83
C ILE A 177 6.08 -9.72 1.72
N ALA A 178 5.51 -9.88 0.52
CA ALA A 178 6.22 -10.48 -0.60
C ALA A 178 7.43 -9.64 -1.05
N LEU A 179 7.23 -8.32 -1.15
CA LEU A 179 8.28 -7.39 -1.56
C LEU A 179 9.45 -7.34 -0.58
N SER A 180 9.17 -7.43 0.72
CA SER A 180 10.19 -7.38 1.78
C SER A 180 10.83 -8.74 2.06
N GLY A 181 10.16 -9.83 1.70
CA GLY A 181 10.60 -11.20 1.95
C GLY A 181 11.22 -11.88 0.74
N ILE A 182 10.60 -12.98 0.31
CA ILE A 182 11.12 -13.91 -0.70
C ILE A 182 10.52 -13.72 -2.11
N GLY A 183 9.80 -12.62 -2.33
CA GLY A 183 9.20 -12.24 -3.61
C GLY A 183 7.78 -12.77 -3.83
N PHE A 184 7.15 -12.24 -4.87
CA PHE A 184 5.72 -12.42 -5.14
C PHE A 184 5.34 -13.86 -5.55
N ASP A 185 6.25 -14.59 -6.18
CA ASP A 185 5.99 -15.96 -6.66
C ASP A 185 6.22 -17.02 -5.59
N LYS A 186 7.08 -16.73 -4.60
CA LYS A 186 7.42 -17.64 -3.51
C LYS A 186 6.62 -17.41 -2.24
N THR A 187 6.02 -16.21 -2.10
CA THR A 187 5.11 -15.91 -0.98
C THR A 187 3.73 -16.44 -1.30
N TYR A 188 3.16 -17.21 -0.37
CA TYR A 188 1.86 -17.83 -0.50
C TYR A 188 0.78 -16.99 0.18
N SER A 189 -0.28 -16.69 -0.54
CA SER A 189 -1.39 -15.85 -0.10
C SER A 189 -2.65 -16.64 0.04
N LYS A 190 -3.38 -16.43 1.15
CA LYS A 190 -4.71 -16.97 1.38
C LYS A 190 -5.65 -15.86 1.82
N ILE A 191 -6.80 -15.75 1.17
CA ILE A 191 -7.84 -14.78 1.49
C ILE A 191 -9.07 -15.55 1.93
N VAL A 192 -9.58 -15.23 3.11
CA VAL A 192 -10.74 -15.88 3.71
C VAL A 192 -11.82 -14.84 3.98
N SER A 193 -13.00 -15.12 3.51
CA SER A 193 -14.23 -14.41 3.86
C SER A 193 -14.89 -15.11 5.05
N ASP A 194 -15.14 -14.39 6.13
CA ASP A 194 -15.74 -14.97 7.33
C ASP A 194 -16.78 -13.99 7.92
N PRO A 195 -18.07 -14.32 7.91
CA PRO A 195 -19.12 -13.44 8.44
C PRO A 195 -19.06 -13.28 9.97
N ALA A 196 -18.35 -14.17 10.68
CA ALA A 196 -18.21 -14.09 12.14
C ALA A 196 -17.19 -13.03 12.60
N VAL A 197 -16.32 -12.54 11.69
CA VAL A 197 -15.29 -11.56 12.07
C VAL A 197 -15.78 -10.13 11.86
N THR A 198 -15.40 -9.26 12.79
CA THR A 198 -15.64 -7.80 12.73
C THR A 198 -14.36 -7.01 12.45
N THR A 199 -13.22 -7.69 12.44
CA THR A 199 -11.88 -7.12 12.26
C THR A 199 -11.18 -7.77 11.08
N ASN A 200 -10.22 -7.08 10.48
CA ASN A 200 -9.29 -7.71 9.56
C ASN A 200 -8.18 -8.40 10.38
N THR A 201 -7.94 -9.67 10.11
CA THR A 201 -6.86 -10.42 10.77
C THR A 201 -5.86 -10.90 9.72
N HIS A 202 -4.58 -10.69 9.99
CA HIS A 202 -3.47 -11.17 9.18
C HIS A 202 -2.68 -12.18 9.99
N ASN A 203 -2.63 -13.43 9.54
CA ASN A 203 -1.81 -14.51 10.08
C ASN A 203 -0.63 -14.73 9.14
N ILE A 204 0.59 -14.45 9.60
CA ILE A 204 1.78 -14.55 8.79
C ILE A 204 2.70 -15.58 9.42
N CYS A 205 3.03 -16.64 8.68
CA CYS A 205 3.94 -17.70 9.09
C CYS A 205 5.19 -17.64 8.21
N ILE A 206 6.35 -17.47 8.84
CA ILE A 206 7.65 -17.33 8.19
C ILE A 206 8.56 -18.44 8.71
N LYS A 207 9.17 -19.17 7.79
CA LYS A 207 10.12 -20.25 8.10
C LYS A 207 11.39 -20.10 7.26
N GLY A 208 12.51 -20.39 7.86
CA GLY A 208 13.80 -20.34 7.22
C GLY A 208 14.79 -21.27 7.90
N GLU A 209 16.04 -21.23 7.48
CA GLU A 209 17.09 -22.01 8.09
C GLU A 209 17.38 -21.51 9.51
N GLY A 210 17.10 -22.36 10.51
CA GLY A 210 17.28 -22.04 11.93
C GLY A 210 16.30 -20.99 12.50
N ILE A 211 15.28 -20.55 11.72
CA ILE A 211 14.33 -19.53 12.16
C ILE A 211 12.90 -19.93 11.80
N SER A 212 11.99 -19.69 12.72
CA SER A 212 10.53 -19.74 12.47
C SER A 212 9.83 -18.73 13.37
N PHE A 213 8.99 -17.88 12.78
CA PHE A 213 8.16 -16.98 13.57
C PHE A 213 6.78 -16.80 12.93
N THR A 214 5.82 -16.45 13.78
CA THR A 214 4.44 -16.22 13.37
C THR A 214 3.99 -14.88 13.92
N LEU A 215 3.32 -14.10 13.07
CA LEU A 215 2.68 -12.86 13.45
C LEU A 215 1.17 -13.04 13.32
N ASN A 216 0.43 -12.64 14.34
CA ASN A 216 -1.02 -12.52 14.30
C ASN A 216 -1.38 -11.07 14.57
N ILE A 217 -1.97 -10.40 13.59
CA ILE A 217 -2.27 -8.97 13.65
C ILE A 217 -3.75 -8.79 13.36
N SER A 218 -4.48 -8.23 14.31
CA SER A 218 -5.88 -7.86 14.14
C SER A 218 -6.01 -6.35 14.13
N SER A 219 -6.67 -5.82 13.11
CA SER A 219 -6.94 -4.40 12.96
C SER A 219 -8.43 -4.09 13.00
N PHE A 220 -8.79 -3.05 13.75
CA PHE A 220 -10.16 -2.60 13.92
C PHE A 220 -10.41 -1.44 12.96
N SER A 221 -11.33 -1.63 12.01
CA SER A 221 -11.75 -0.53 11.14
C SER A 221 -12.72 0.38 11.89
N THR A 222 -12.40 1.66 11.96
CA THR A 222 -13.26 2.70 12.59
C THR A 222 -14.20 3.38 11.58
N GLY A 223 -14.41 2.81 10.42
CA GLY A 223 -15.36 3.37 9.43
C GLY A 223 -14.93 3.28 7.97
N GLY A 224 -14.13 2.29 7.59
CA GLY A 224 -13.70 2.11 6.20
C GLY A 224 -13.36 0.66 5.84
N VAL A 225 -12.86 0.47 4.62
CA VAL A 225 -12.41 -0.83 4.07
C VAL A 225 -11.03 -1.22 4.61
N THR A 226 -10.30 -0.27 5.16
CA THR A 226 -8.97 -0.42 5.73
C THR A 226 -9.02 -0.40 7.26
N GLY A 227 -8.35 -1.33 7.87
CA GLY A 227 -8.11 -1.35 9.32
C GLY A 227 -6.87 -0.58 9.70
#